data_6c2ecf09a499db22b6ef63bc182b927d
#
_entry.id   6c2ecf09a499db22b6ef63bc182b927d
#
_cell.length_a   1.000
_cell.length_b   1.000
_cell.length_c   1.000
_cell.angle_alpha   90.00
_cell.angle_beta   90.00
_cell.angle_gamma   90.00
#
_symmetry.space_group_name_H-M   'P 1'
#
loop_
_entity.id
_entity.type
_entity.pdbx_description
1 polymer ?
#
loop_
_entity_poly.entity_id
_entity_poly.type
_entity_poly.pdbx_seq_one_letter_code
_entity_poly.pdbx_strand_id
1 'polypeptide(L)'
;MALTGVMPWHQATWQHLTRLADGGRMPHALLIHGAHGVGKQHLAEALIARTLCASPADQACGHCHSCSMLASGYHPDLLRVSPEEGKRQIRIDPIREVNRFVSQTAQQGGYRVIVVSPAEAMNVAAANALLKSLEEPGDKTLFILLSDVPSRMLATIRSRCQQWSLPSVAFEACRGWLIEQLGSADEAYFWWQVAGGLPLLAVELAAPEERALRHQIHDSFEQLVRGAEPVSEAARLDRQAIDAILWYGIAWLEDLIRLGLSGEAAVLHNPDLEPLYRQAVKNGRVQDWFRLLDYAREQRRLLAVGANPNPQLVLEAWLVRWAALLRS
;
A
#
# COMPACT_ATOMS: atom_id res chain seq x y z
N MET A 1 8.84 -20.13 -3.45
CA MET A 1 7.56 -19.39 -3.52
C MET A 1 6.72 -19.98 -4.65
N ALA A 2 5.44 -20.26 -4.45
CA ALA A 2 4.57 -20.58 -5.58
C ALA A 2 4.51 -19.37 -6.53
N LEU A 3 4.53 -19.61 -7.85
CA LEU A 3 4.30 -18.53 -8.81
C LEU A 3 2.88 -18.02 -8.58
N THR A 4 2.75 -16.79 -8.11
CA THR A 4 1.45 -16.17 -7.79
C THR A 4 0.70 -15.87 -9.08
N GLY A 5 -0.55 -16.34 -9.17
CA GLY A 5 -1.45 -15.99 -10.27
C GLY A 5 -1.85 -14.51 -10.21
N VAL A 6 -2.39 -14.02 -11.31
CA VAL A 6 -2.95 -12.67 -11.41
C VAL A 6 -4.24 -12.59 -10.58
N MET A 7 -4.35 -11.57 -9.74
CA MET A 7 -5.56 -11.34 -8.95
C MET A 7 -6.79 -11.10 -9.86
N PRO A 8 -7.99 -11.59 -9.49
CA PRO A 8 -9.19 -11.48 -10.33
C PRO A 8 -9.45 -10.06 -10.82
N TRP A 9 -9.27 -9.06 -9.99
CA TRP A 9 -9.50 -7.66 -10.31
C TRP A 9 -8.40 -7.01 -11.16
N HIS A 10 -7.30 -7.71 -11.45
CA HIS A 10 -6.24 -7.21 -12.33
C HIS A 10 -6.29 -7.79 -13.75
N GLN A 11 -7.30 -8.58 -14.10
CA GLN A 11 -7.36 -9.26 -15.40
C GLN A 11 -7.30 -8.29 -16.60
N ALA A 12 -8.00 -7.16 -16.53
CA ALA A 12 -7.95 -6.17 -17.61
C ALA A 12 -6.55 -5.54 -17.77
N THR A 13 -5.90 -5.19 -16.65
CA THR A 13 -4.53 -4.67 -16.64
C THR A 13 -3.56 -5.72 -17.13
N TRP A 14 -3.71 -6.98 -16.71
CA TRP A 14 -2.90 -8.11 -17.14
C TRP A 14 -2.98 -8.33 -18.65
N GLN A 15 -4.17 -8.42 -19.20
CA GLN A 15 -4.38 -8.55 -20.65
C GLN A 15 -3.78 -7.40 -21.46
N HIS A 16 -3.73 -6.21 -20.90
CA HIS A 16 -3.07 -5.09 -21.57
C HIS A 16 -1.54 -5.25 -21.54
N LEU A 17 -0.96 -5.60 -20.39
CA LEU A 17 0.48 -5.85 -20.24
C LEU A 17 0.94 -7.01 -21.14
N THR A 18 0.20 -8.11 -21.19
CA THR A 18 0.54 -9.28 -22.04
C THR A 18 0.49 -8.94 -23.52
N ARG A 19 -0.51 -8.18 -23.98
CA ARG A 19 -0.57 -7.69 -25.36
C ARG A 19 0.63 -6.82 -25.75
N LEU A 20 1.11 -5.98 -24.83
CA LEU A 20 2.32 -5.17 -25.07
C LEU A 20 3.56 -6.06 -25.16
N ALA A 21 3.67 -7.06 -24.30
CA ALA A 21 4.78 -8.01 -24.31
C ALA A 21 4.80 -8.85 -25.59
N ASP A 22 3.68 -9.43 -25.99
CA ASP A 22 3.55 -10.26 -27.20
C ASP A 22 3.78 -9.45 -28.48
N GLY A 23 3.39 -8.18 -28.48
CA GLY A 23 3.63 -7.25 -29.56
C GLY A 23 5.04 -6.65 -29.61
N GLY A 24 5.97 -7.08 -28.74
CA GLY A 24 7.33 -6.53 -28.65
C GLY A 24 7.38 -5.05 -28.26
N ARG A 25 6.32 -4.53 -27.65
CA ARG A 25 6.17 -3.11 -27.27
C ARG A 25 6.20 -2.87 -25.77
N MET A 26 6.73 -3.85 -25.01
CA MET A 26 6.90 -3.70 -23.56
C MET A 26 7.82 -2.51 -23.28
N PRO A 27 7.39 -1.51 -22.52
CA PRO A 27 8.26 -0.41 -22.14
C PRO A 27 9.39 -0.92 -21.25
N HIS A 28 10.55 -0.30 -21.35
CA HIS A 28 11.72 -0.66 -20.56
C HIS A 28 11.55 -0.36 -19.06
N ALA A 29 10.64 0.55 -18.68
CA ALA A 29 10.38 0.91 -17.29
C ALA A 29 8.88 1.10 -17.02
N LEU A 30 8.37 0.37 -16.04
CA LEU A 30 7.01 0.44 -15.53
C LEU A 30 7.01 1.01 -14.12
N LEU A 31 6.14 1.97 -13.84
CA LEU A 31 5.79 2.40 -12.49
C LEU A 31 4.36 1.91 -12.19
N ILE A 32 4.26 0.80 -11.44
CA ILE A 32 2.98 0.28 -10.97
C ILE A 32 2.70 0.91 -9.61
N HIS A 33 1.65 1.70 -9.52
CA HIS A 33 1.34 2.44 -8.30
C HIS A 33 -0.14 2.34 -7.91
N GLY A 34 -0.41 2.53 -6.64
CA GLY A 34 -1.74 2.47 -6.04
C GLY A 34 -1.63 2.26 -4.53
N ALA A 35 -2.71 2.33 -3.79
CA ALA A 35 -2.68 2.17 -2.34
C ALA A 35 -2.17 0.78 -1.92
N HIS A 36 -1.63 0.68 -0.68
CA HIS A 36 -1.29 -0.61 -0.09
C HIS A 36 -2.52 -1.53 -0.07
N GLY A 37 -2.32 -2.82 -0.34
CA GLY A 37 -3.43 -3.79 -0.36
C GLY A 37 -4.21 -3.89 -1.68
N VAL A 38 -3.90 -3.09 -2.72
CA VAL A 38 -4.54 -3.24 -4.04
C VAL A 38 -4.01 -4.44 -4.85
N GLY A 39 -2.81 -4.96 -4.50
CA GLY A 39 -2.21 -6.13 -5.15
C GLY A 39 -1.12 -5.82 -6.19
N LYS A 40 -0.46 -4.65 -6.10
CA LYS A 40 0.65 -4.25 -6.97
C LYS A 40 1.74 -5.32 -7.08
N GLN A 41 2.14 -5.87 -5.94
CA GLN A 41 3.20 -6.86 -5.88
C GLN A 41 2.80 -8.15 -6.59
N HIS A 42 1.56 -8.63 -6.44
CA HIS A 42 1.06 -9.82 -7.14
C HIS A 42 1.08 -9.63 -8.66
N LEU A 43 0.65 -8.46 -9.14
CA LEU A 43 0.71 -8.14 -10.57
C LEU A 43 2.16 -8.09 -11.07
N ALA A 44 3.07 -7.48 -10.30
CA ALA A 44 4.49 -7.44 -10.65
C ALA A 44 5.13 -8.84 -10.67
N GLU A 45 4.86 -9.69 -9.67
CA GLU A 45 5.38 -11.06 -9.62
C GLU A 45 4.89 -11.89 -10.80
N ALA A 46 3.61 -11.79 -11.17
CA ALA A 46 3.08 -12.46 -12.36
C ALA A 46 3.80 -11.98 -13.63
N LEU A 47 4.04 -10.66 -13.76
CA LEU A 47 4.75 -10.08 -14.91
C LEU A 47 6.22 -10.52 -14.96
N ILE A 48 6.92 -10.54 -13.82
CA ILE A 48 8.29 -11.04 -13.70
C ILE A 48 8.36 -12.49 -14.16
N ALA A 49 7.47 -13.33 -13.60
CA ALA A 49 7.45 -14.76 -13.93
C ALA A 49 7.21 -15.00 -15.43
N ARG A 50 6.26 -14.26 -16.03
CA ARG A 50 5.99 -14.35 -17.47
C ARG A 50 7.17 -13.87 -18.31
N THR A 51 7.79 -12.75 -17.93
CA THR A 51 8.89 -12.12 -18.68
C THR A 51 10.14 -13.00 -18.69
N LEU A 52 10.44 -13.69 -17.59
CA LEU A 52 11.60 -14.57 -17.44
C LEU A 52 11.31 -16.01 -17.86
N CYS A 53 10.05 -16.39 -18.10
CA CYS A 53 9.69 -17.73 -18.52
C CYS A 53 10.22 -18.04 -19.92
N ALA A 54 10.81 -19.22 -20.09
CA ALA A 54 11.33 -19.66 -21.39
C ALA A 54 10.22 -19.95 -22.43
N SER A 55 9.02 -20.28 -21.99
CA SER A 55 7.86 -20.61 -22.84
C SER A 55 6.58 -20.06 -22.22
N PRO A 56 6.44 -18.72 -22.17
CA PRO A 56 5.24 -18.10 -21.60
C PRO A 56 4.04 -18.29 -22.53
N ALA A 57 2.88 -18.57 -21.93
CA ALA A 57 1.56 -18.43 -22.55
C ALA A 57 0.90 -17.13 -22.04
N ASP A 58 -0.37 -17.19 -21.63
CA ASP A 58 -0.97 -16.06 -20.90
C ASP A 58 -0.21 -15.76 -19.61
N GLN A 59 0.22 -16.80 -18.90
CA GLN A 59 1.07 -16.71 -17.71
C GLN A 59 2.37 -17.50 -17.90
N ALA A 60 3.26 -17.47 -16.90
CA ALA A 60 4.45 -18.31 -16.87
C ALA A 60 4.07 -19.79 -16.85
N CYS A 61 4.83 -20.65 -17.53
CA CYS A 61 4.52 -22.08 -17.64
C CYS A 61 4.62 -22.87 -16.31
N GLY A 62 5.35 -22.35 -15.33
CA GLY A 62 5.50 -22.95 -13.99
C GLY A 62 6.48 -24.11 -13.88
N HIS A 63 6.98 -24.67 -14.99
CA HIS A 63 7.79 -25.90 -15.00
C HIS A 63 9.11 -25.79 -15.73
N CYS A 64 9.40 -24.74 -16.50
CA CYS A 64 10.71 -24.56 -17.12
C CYS A 64 11.80 -24.24 -16.09
N HIS A 65 13.06 -24.34 -16.48
CA HIS A 65 14.20 -24.07 -15.59
C HIS A 65 14.15 -22.69 -14.96
N SER A 66 13.82 -21.65 -15.74
CA SER A 66 13.65 -20.28 -15.24
C SER A 66 12.52 -20.17 -14.19
N CYS A 67 11.35 -20.79 -14.45
CA CYS A 67 10.27 -20.83 -13.46
C CYS A 67 10.67 -21.57 -12.17
N SER A 68 11.44 -22.64 -12.28
CA SER A 68 11.97 -23.37 -11.12
C SER A 68 12.93 -22.51 -10.28
N MET A 69 13.82 -21.76 -10.94
CA MET A 69 14.72 -20.81 -10.27
C MET A 69 13.93 -19.67 -9.57
N LEU A 70 12.90 -19.14 -10.22
CA LEU A 70 12.03 -18.14 -9.60
C LEU A 70 11.31 -18.70 -8.36
N ALA A 71 10.78 -19.91 -8.45
CA ALA A 71 10.09 -20.57 -7.33
C ALA A 71 11.02 -20.83 -6.14
N SER A 72 12.31 -21.08 -6.38
CA SER A 72 13.33 -21.21 -5.33
C SER A 72 13.78 -19.88 -4.74
N GLY A 73 13.28 -18.75 -5.27
CA GLY A 73 13.66 -17.40 -4.82
C GLY A 73 14.95 -16.86 -5.42
N TYR A 74 15.60 -17.60 -6.31
CA TYR A 74 16.83 -17.20 -6.97
C TYR A 74 16.68 -17.29 -8.48
N HIS A 75 16.95 -16.20 -9.18
CA HIS A 75 17.04 -16.17 -10.64
C HIS A 75 18.15 -15.18 -11.05
N PRO A 76 19.14 -15.60 -11.88
CA PRO A 76 20.30 -14.78 -12.18
C PRO A 76 19.99 -13.50 -12.95
N ASP A 77 18.87 -13.46 -13.69
CA ASP A 77 18.43 -12.30 -14.46
C ASP A 77 17.34 -11.48 -13.75
N LEU A 78 17.15 -11.67 -12.43
CA LEU A 78 16.24 -10.91 -11.58
C LEU A 78 17.00 -10.24 -10.44
N LEU A 79 16.94 -8.93 -10.37
CA LEU A 79 17.47 -8.16 -9.24
C LEU A 79 16.35 -7.44 -8.49
N ARG A 80 16.25 -7.67 -7.20
CA ARG A 80 15.27 -7.00 -6.31
C ARG A 80 15.98 -5.99 -5.43
N VAL A 81 15.42 -4.79 -5.36
CA VAL A 81 15.92 -3.69 -4.54
C VAL A 81 14.84 -3.26 -3.58
N SER A 82 15.13 -3.37 -2.29
CA SER A 82 14.29 -2.91 -1.18
C SER A 82 15.16 -2.27 -0.12
N PRO A 83 14.57 -1.55 0.86
CA PRO A 83 15.34 -1.14 2.04
C PRO A 83 15.98 -2.34 2.74
N GLU A 84 17.18 -2.17 3.23
CA GLU A 84 17.84 -3.17 4.09
C GLU A 84 17.01 -3.43 5.34
N GLU A 85 17.14 -4.60 5.94
CA GLU A 85 16.45 -4.96 7.17
C GLU A 85 16.64 -3.91 8.26
N GLY A 86 15.57 -3.47 8.88
CA GLY A 86 15.54 -2.40 9.89
C GLY A 86 15.76 -0.99 9.32
N LYS A 87 15.91 -0.82 8.00
CA LYS A 87 16.03 0.50 7.36
C LYS A 87 14.73 0.87 6.65
N ARG A 88 14.48 2.18 6.55
CA ARG A 88 13.29 2.71 5.85
C ARG A 88 13.61 3.28 4.47
N GLN A 89 14.90 3.40 4.13
CA GLN A 89 15.34 4.03 2.89
C GLN A 89 16.23 3.12 2.06
N ILE A 90 16.05 3.15 0.75
CA ILE A 90 16.97 2.58 -0.22
C ILE A 90 18.08 3.60 -0.44
N ARG A 91 19.32 3.21 -0.10
CA ARG A 91 20.52 4.02 -0.27
C ARG A 91 21.11 3.82 -1.66
N ILE A 92 22.20 4.57 -1.95
CA ILE A 92 22.83 4.57 -3.27
C ILE A 92 23.49 3.23 -3.63
N ASP A 93 24.00 2.46 -2.65
CA ASP A 93 24.80 1.27 -2.94
C ASP A 93 24.00 0.14 -3.60
N PRO A 94 22.75 -0.22 -3.17
CA PRO A 94 21.88 -1.11 -3.95
C PRO A 94 21.63 -0.63 -5.39
N ILE A 95 21.53 0.67 -5.62
CA ILE A 95 21.33 1.22 -6.98
C ILE A 95 22.62 1.15 -7.82
N ARG A 96 23.79 1.26 -7.20
CA ARG A 96 25.05 0.98 -7.91
C ARG A 96 25.15 -0.47 -8.37
N GLU A 97 24.57 -1.41 -7.61
CA GLU A 97 24.45 -2.81 -8.04
C GLU A 97 23.50 -2.93 -9.24
N VAL A 98 22.36 -2.22 -9.24
CA VAL A 98 21.47 -2.14 -10.41
C VAL A 98 22.25 -1.71 -11.64
N ASN A 99 23.04 -0.64 -11.57
CA ASN A 99 23.79 -0.11 -12.70
C ASN A 99 24.83 -1.12 -13.23
N ARG A 100 25.45 -1.92 -12.35
CA ARG A 100 26.33 -3.02 -12.76
C ARG A 100 25.55 -4.18 -13.39
N PHE A 101 24.41 -4.54 -12.82
CA PHE A 101 23.55 -5.59 -13.33
C PHE A 101 23.01 -5.27 -14.73
N VAL A 102 22.62 -4.03 -14.99
CA VAL A 102 22.14 -3.57 -16.30
C VAL A 102 23.23 -3.65 -17.38
N SER A 103 24.49 -3.47 -17.04
CA SER A 103 25.62 -3.54 -18.00
C SER A 103 26.02 -4.95 -18.40
N GLN A 104 25.52 -5.98 -17.73
CA GLN A 104 25.81 -7.40 -18.05
C GLN A 104 24.84 -7.92 -19.12
N THR A 105 25.13 -9.07 -19.72
CA THR A 105 24.20 -9.80 -20.58
C THR A 105 23.34 -10.75 -19.75
N ALA A 106 22.10 -11.00 -20.21
CA ALA A 106 21.22 -11.95 -19.53
C ALA A 106 21.82 -13.38 -19.60
N GLN A 107 21.87 -14.06 -18.46
CA GLN A 107 22.47 -15.41 -18.38
C GLN A 107 21.59 -16.49 -19.00
N GLN A 108 20.26 -16.29 -18.99
CA GLN A 108 19.28 -17.20 -19.61
C GLN A 108 18.85 -16.73 -21.01
N GLY A 109 19.54 -15.75 -21.62
CA GLY A 109 19.30 -15.27 -22.98
C GLY A 109 18.01 -14.47 -23.19
N GLY A 110 17.23 -14.23 -22.13
CA GLY A 110 15.97 -13.48 -22.14
C GLY A 110 16.12 -12.02 -21.68
N TYR A 111 15.12 -11.58 -20.93
CA TYR A 111 15.12 -10.26 -20.28
C TYR A 111 15.92 -10.29 -18.97
N ARG A 112 16.47 -9.13 -18.62
CA ARG A 112 16.87 -8.81 -17.24
C ARG A 112 15.78 -7.99 -16.62
N VAL A 113 15.38 -8.36 -15.41
CA VAL A 113 14.31 -7.66 -14.69
C VAL A 113 14.86 -7.07 -13.40
N ILE A 114 14.60 -5.81 -13.20
CA ILE A 114 14.95 -5.06 -11.98
C ILE A 114 13.65 -4.61 -11.29
N VAL A 115 13.49 -4.97 -10.02
CA VAL A 115 12.34 -4.56 -9.21
C VAL A 115 12.81 -3.66 -8.11
N VAL A 116 12.20 -2.48 -7.99
CA VAL A 116 12.45 -1.53 -6.88
C VAL A 116 11.16 -1.36 -6.09
N SER A 117 11.16 -1.80 -4.84
CA SER A 117 9.96 -1.77 -3.98
C SER A 117 10.29 -1.55 -2.51
N PRO A 118 9.67 -0.55 -1.84
CA PRO A 118 8.88 0.53 -2.42
C PRO A 118 9.79 1.60 -3.08
N ALA A 119 9.44 2.06 -4.27
CA ALA A 119 10.30 2.97 -5.05
C ALA A 119 10.42 4.36 -4.43
N GLU A 120 9.40 4.84 -3.71
CA GLU A 120 9.44 6.09 -2.94
C GLU A 120 10.37 6.05 -1.72
N ALA A 121 10.88 4.86 -1.36
CA ALA A 121 11.88 4.73 -0.30
C ALA A 121 13.30 5.10 -0.74
N MET A 122 13.53 5.28 -2.04
CA MET A 122 14.83 5.76 -2.53
C MET A 122 15.13 7.16 -1.99
N ASN A 123 16.30 7.34 -1.37
CA ASN A 123 16.79 8.68 -1.09
C ASN A 123 17.19 9.40 -2.38
N VAL A 124 17.40 10.72 -2.31
CA VAL A 124 17.69 11.55 -3.49
C VAL A 124 18.94 11.06 -4.27
N ALA A 125 19.97 10.61 -3.56
CA ALA A 125 21.19 10.11 -4.19
C ALA A 125 20.95 8.79 -4.94
N ALA A 126 20.18 7.87 -4.35
CA ALA A 126 19.79 6.62 -4.97
C ALA A 126 18.92 6.87 -6.23
N ALA A 127 17.89 7.72 -6.10
CA ALA A 127 17.02 8.07 -7.20
C ALA A 127 17.79 8.71 -8.38
N ASN A 128 18.68 9.66 -8.11
CA ASN A 128 19.53 10.25 -9.15
C ASN A 128 20.48 9.24 -9.81
N ALA A 129 21.04 8.30 -9.03
CA ALA A 129 21.88 7.25 -9.57
C ALA A 129 21.14 6.27 -10.51
N LEU A 130 19.82 6.09 -10.30
CA LEU A 130 18.99 5.22 -11.15
C LEU A 130 18.66 5.85 -12.50
N LEU A 131 18.65 7.20 -12.60
CA LEU A 131 18.24 7.92 -13.81
C LEU A 131 19.02 7.46 -15.05
N LYS A 132 20.34 7.27 -14.94
CA LYS A 132 21.18 6.84 -16.06
C LYS A 132 20.70 5.50 -16.63
N SER A 133 20.42 4.52 -15.79
CA SER A 133 19.95 3.20 -16.22
C SER A 133 18.49 3.23 -16.74
N LEU A 134 17.69 4.19 -16.34
CA LEU A 134 16.35 4.41 -16.91
C LEU A 134 16.40 5.12 -18.27
N GLU A 135 17.43 5.93 -18.53
CA GLU A 135 17.64 6.60 -19.83
C GLU A 135 18.27 5.66 -20.85
N GLU A 136 19.22 4.82 -20.41
CA GLU A 136 19.95 3.89 -21.26
C GLU A 136 19.88 2.46 -20.65
N PRO A 137 18.71 1.79 -20.74
CA PRO A 137 18.46 0.55 -20.01
C PRO A 137 19.21 -0.67 -20.56
N GLY A 138 19.83 -0.55 -21.72
CA GLY A 138 20.37 -1.70 -22.46
C GLY A 138 19.27 -2.59 -23.05
N ASP A 139 19.68 -3.50 -23.94
CA ASP A 139 18.73 -4.39 -24.61
C ASP A 139 18.06 -5.36 -23.64
N LYS A 140 16.78 -5.66 -23.86
CA LYS A 140 15.98 -6.62 -23.09
C LYS A 140 16.07 -6.41 -21.57
N THR A 141 15.99 -5.14 -21.13
CA THR A 141 15.96 -4.79 -19.72
C THR A 141 14.56 -4.25 -19.37
N LEU A 142 13.99 -4.74 -18.27
CA LEU A 142 12.70 -4.31 -17.74
C LEU A 142 12.87 -3.84 -16.30
N PHE A 143 12.58 -2.56 -16.06
CA PHE A 143 12.44 -2.01 -14.72
C PHE A 143 10.98 -2.05 -14.28
N ILE A 144 10.72 -2.55 -13.07
CA ILE A 144 9.42 -2.54 -12.40
C ILE A 144 9.58 -1.78 -11.09
N LEU A 145 9.04 -0.58 -11.03
CA LEU A 145 9.01 0.24 -9.84
C LEU A 145 7.63 0.12 -9.19
N LEU A 146 7.57 -0.25 -7.92
CA LEU A 146 6.32 -0.34 -7.15
C LEU A 146 6.24 0.80 -6.16
N SER A 147 5.13 1.52 -6.13
CA SER A 147 4.94 2.66 -5.23
C SER A 147 3.53 2.73 -4.66
N ASP A 148 3.43 2.97 -3.35
CA ASP A 148 2.16 3.31 -2.68
C ASP A 148 1.88 4.82 -2.82
N VAL A 149 2.93 5.64 -2.85
CA VAL A 149 2.81 7.11 -2.83
C VAL A 149 3.73 7.72 -3.90
N PRO A 150 3.34 7.65 -5.20
CA PRO A 150 4.20 8.09 -6.29
C PRO A 150 4.54 9.60 -6.23
N SER A 151 3.76 10.41 -5.52
CA SER A 151 4.06 11.82 -5.30
C SER A 151 5.33 12.07 -4.48
N ARG A 152 5.80 11.08 -3.71
CA ARG A 152 7.08 11.15 -2.97
C ARG A 152 8.30 10.82 -3.83
N MET A 153 8.09 10.26 -5.01
CA MET A 153 9.17 9.97 -5.95
C MET A 153 9.60 11.23 -6.71
N LEU A 154 10.87 11.30 -7.11
CA LEU A 154 11.34 12.37 -7.99
C LEU A 154 10.55 12.39 -9.30
N ALA A 155 10.14 13.58 -9.73
CA ALA A 155 9.42 13.77 -11.00
C ALA A 155 10.22 13.23 -12.19
N THR A 156 11.56 13.33 -12.13
CA THR A 156 12.49 12.82 -13.14
C THR A 156 12.47 11.30 -13.29
N ILE A 157 12.23 10.53 -12.21
CA ILE A 157 12.00 9.08 -12.28
C ILE A 157 10.64 8.80 -12.92
N ARG A 158 9.59 9.47 -12.40
CA ARG A 158 8.21 9.23 -12.87
C ARG A 158 8.03 9.52 -14.37
N SER A 159 8.70 10.54 -14.89
CA SER A 159 8.61 10.91 -16.31
C SER A 159 9.28 9.92 -17.27
N ARG A 160 10.17 9.04 -16.75
CA ARG A 160 10.87 8.01 -17.53
C ARG A 160 10.23 6.63 -17.43
N CYS A 161 9.17 6.51 -16.63
CA CYS A 161 8.43 5.26 -16.46
C CYS A 161 7.04 5.37 -17.10
N GLN A 162 6.59 4.33 -17.76
CA GLN A 162 5.17 4.21 -18.08
C GLN A 162 4.40 3.93 -16.80
N GLN A 163 3.48 4.84 -16.45
CA GLN A 163 2.72 4.76 -15.22
C GLN A 163 1.49 3.87 -15.38
N TRP A 164 1.31 2.95 -14.42
CA TRP A 164 0.18 2.04 -14.30
C TRP A 164 -0.48 2.24 -12.94
N SER A 165 -1.56 3.01 -12.95
CA SER A 165 -2.34 3.25 -11.73
C SER A 165 -3.29 2.10 -11.46
N LEU A 166 -3.25 1.56 -10.26
CA LEU A 166 -4.19 0.56 -9.76
C LEU A 166 -5.11 1.25 -8.74
N PRO A 167 -6.35 1.57 -9.13
CA PRO A 167 -7.33 2.18 -8.24
C PRO A 167 -7.85 1.18 -7.20
N SER A 168 -8.63 1.69 -6.22
CA SER A 168 -9.45 0.83 -5.36
C SER A 168 -10.37 -0.05 -6.20
N VAL A 169 -10.69 -1.23 -5.67
CA VAL A 169 -11.37 -2.31 -6.37
C VAL A 169 -12.85 -2.32 -6.00
N ALA A 170 -13.74 -2.33 -6.98
CA ALA A 170 -15.15 -2.51 -6.75
C ALA A 170 -15.42 -3.87 -6.09
N PHE A 171 -16.35 -3.94 -5.14
CA PHE A 171 -16.63 -5.16 -4.38
C PHE A 171 -16.91 -6.37 -5.28
N GLU A 172 -17.73 -6.19 -6.30
CA GLU A 172 -18.11 -7.28 -7.22
C GLU A 172 -16.90 -7.90 -7.95
N ALA A 173 -15.84 -7.12 -8.19
CA ALA A 173 -14.63 -7.61 -8.86
C ALA A 173 -13.74 -8.49 -7.94
N CYS A 174 -13.87 -8.36 -6.63
CA CYS A 174 -13.08 -9.11 -5.64
C CYS A 174 -13.94 -9.98 -4.71
N ARG A 175 -15.27 -9.92 -4.81
CA ARG A 175 -16.23 -10.58 -3.91
C ARG A 175 -15.96 -12.07 -3.73
N GLY A 176 -15.84 -12.82 -4.81
CA GLY A 176 -15.64 -14.27 -4.74
C GLY A 176 -14.34 -14.62 -3.98
N TRP A 177 -13.27 -13.92 -4.29
CA TRP A 177 -11.98 -14.09 -3.65
C TRP A 177 -12.03 -13.70 -2.15
N LEU A 178 -12.66 -12.58 -1.81
CA LEU A 178 -12.81 -12.14 -0.42
C LEU A 178 -13.64 -13.12 0.42
N ILE A 179 -14.73 -13.67 -0.13
CA ILE A 179 -15.53 -14.67 0.56
C ILE A 179 -14.71 -15.94 0.84
N GLU A 180 -13.87 -16.35 -0.09
CA GLU A 180 -12.93 -17.48 0.09
C GLU A 180 -11.94 -17.23 1.24
N GLN A 181 -11.45 -15.99 1.37
CA GLN A 181 -10.49 -15.61 2.41
C GLN A 181 -11.15 -15.38 3.77
N LEU A 182 -12.36 -14.81 3.84
CA LEU A 182 -13.00 -14.32 5.05
C LEU A 182 -14.19 -15.15 5.52
N GLY A 183 -14.61 -16.14 4.73
CA GLY A 183 -15.59 -17.17 5.10
C GLY A 183 -17.06 -16.80 4.87
N SER A 184 -17.42 -15.50 4.75
CA SER A 184 -18.80 -15.08 4.47
C SER A 184 -18.88 -13.81 3.62
N ALA A 185 -20.04 -13.60 3.00
CA ALA A 185 -20.29 -12.40 2.19
C ALA A 185 -20.36 -11.13 3.04
N ASP A 186 -20.89 -11.22 4.25
CA ASP A 186 -21.04 -10.08 5.17
C ASP A 186 -19.68 -9.63 5.71
N GLU A 187 -18.83 -10.57 6.15
CA GLU A 187 -17.45 -10.27 6.55
C GLU A 187 -16.64 -9.71 5.37
N ALA A 188 -16.77 -10.29 4.19
CA ALA A 188 -16.08 -9.83 2.99
C ALA A 188 -16.47 -8.38 2.63
N TYR A 189 -17.75 -8.07 2.69
CA TYR A 189 -18.22 -6.72 2.40
C TYR A 189 -17.80 -5.72 3.47
N PHE A 190 -17.96 -6.07 4.75
CA PHE A 190 -17.57 -5.21 5.87
C PHE A 190 -16.08 -4.85 5.80
N TRP A 191 -15.19 -5.84 5.71
CA TRP A 191 -13.75 -5.56 5.68
C TRP A 191 -13.30 -4.88 4.39
N TRP A 192 -13.97 -5.15 3.27
CA TRP A 192 -13.73 -4.40 2.04
C TRP A 192 -14.08 -2.90 2.20
N GLN A 193 -15.18 -2.58 2.88
CA GLN A 193 -15.53 -1.19 3.20
C GLN A 193 -14.49 -0.56 4.12
N VAL A 194 -14.14 -1.21 5.24
CA VAL A 194 -13.13 -0.73 6.20
C VAL A 194 -11.78 -0.48 5.51
N ALA A 195 -11.40 -1.34 4.58
CA ALA A 195 -10.18 -1.21 3.79
C ALA A 195 -10.27 -0.16 2.66
N GLY A 196 -11.40 0.51 2.47
CA GLY A 196 -11.58 1.50 1.39
C GLY A 196 -11.49 0.93 -0.02
N GLY A 197 -11.92 -0.33 -0.22
CA GLY A 197 -11.90 -1.01 -1.51
C GLY A 197 -10.54 -1.65 -1.86
N LEU A 198 -9.73 -1.99 -0.87
CA LEU A 198 -8.40 -2.60 -1.04
C LEU A 198 -8.43 -4.06 -0.56
N PRO A 199 -8.59 -5.06 -1.48
CA PRO A 199 -8.93 -6.43 -1.07
C PRO A 199 -7.90 -7.14 -0.20
N LEU A 200 -6.60 -6.95 -0.46
CA LEU A 200 -5.56 -7.56 0.37
C LEU A 200 -5.47 -6.90 1.74
N LEU A 201 -5.64 -5.57 1.81
CA LEU A 201 -5.73 -4.86 3.08
C LEU A 201 -6.96 -5.31 3.88
N ALA A 202 -8.09 -5.60 3.21
CA ALA A 202 -9.28 -6.13 3.87
C ALA A 202 -8.99 -7.45 4.63
N VAL A 203 -8.21 -8.34 4.01
CA VAL A 203 -7.79 -9.60 4.65
C VAL A 203 -6.79 -9.35 5.78
N GLU A 204 -5.84 -8.42 5.60
CA GLU A 204 -4.89 -8.03 6.64
C GLU A 204 -5.62 -7.48 7.88
N LEU A 205 -6.56 -6.54 7.69
CA LEU A 205 -7.34 -5.93 8.77
C LEU A 205 -8.31 -6.91 9.45
N ALA A 206 -8.73 -7.95 8.74
CA ALA A 206 -9.57 -9.01 9.28
C ALA A 206 -8.81 -10.03 10.13
N ALA A 207 -7.47 -9.99 10.20
CA ALA A 207 -6.68 -10.85 11.05
C ALA A 207 -7.02 -10.65 12.53
N PRO A 208 -6.95 -11.71 13.38
CA PRO A 208 -7.37 -11.63 14.79
C PRO A 208 -6.69 -10.51 15.59
N GLU A 209 -5.39 -10.28 15.36
CA GLU A 209 -4.60 -9.26 16.04
C GLU A 209 -5.06 -7.84 15.65
N GLU A 210 -5.32 -7.62 14.34
CA GLU A 210 -5.80 -6.34 13.84
C GLU A 210 -7.23 -6.04 14.28
N ARG A 211 -8.10 -7.05 14.29
CA ARG A 211 -9.45 -6.93 14.86
C ARG A 211 -9.41 -6.53 16.35
N ALA A 212 -8.54 -7.16 17.13
CA ALA A 212 -8.38 -6.86 18.56
C ALA A 212 -7.89 -5.42 18.77
N LEU A 213 -6.89 -4.98 17.98
CA LEU A 213 -6.39 -3.62 18.02
C LEU A 213 -7.49 -2.61 17.65
N ARG A 214 -8.20 -2.86 16.53
CA ARG A 214 -9.32 -2.01 16.10
C ARG A 214 -10.39 -1.88 17.18
N HIS A 215 -10.74 -2.99 17.83
CA HIS A 215 -11.72 -2.99 18.93
C HIS A 215 -11.23 -2.17 20.13
N GLN A 216 -9.97 -2.34 20.53
CA GLN A 216 -9.37 -1.56 21.62
C GLN A 216 -9.38 -0.05 21.32
N ILE A 217 -9.07 0.35 20.10
CA ILE A 217 -9.13 1.74 19.67
C ILE A 217 -10.59 2.24 19.70
N HIS A 218 -11.53 1.45 19.17
CA HIS A 218 -12.96 1.76 19.20
C HIS A 218 -13.45 2.04 20.62
N ASP A 219 -13.16 1.14 21.56
CA ASP A 219 -13.56 1.28 22.95
C ASP A 219 -13.02 2.58 23.57
N SER A 220 -11.75 2.91 23.32
CA SER A 220 -11.16 4.16 23.79
C SER A 220 -11.89 5.40 23.22
N PHE A 221 -12.25 5.39 21.95
CA PHE A 221 -13.03 6.48 21.34
C PHE A 221 -14.44 6.57 21.92
N GLU A 222 -15.11 5.44 22.13
CA GLU A 222 -16.42 5.43 22.77
C GLU A 222 -16.36 6.01 24.19
N GLN A 223 -15.33 5.66 24.97
CA GLN A 223 -15.12 6.23 26.30
C GLN A 223 -14.88 7.75 26.23
N LEU A 224 -14.14 8.25 25.25
CA LEU A 224 -13.95 9.69 25.05
C LEU A 224 -15.28 10.41 24.76
N VAL A 225 -16.14 9.81 23.92
CA VAL A 225 -17.50 10.36 23.65
C VAL A 225 -18.34 10.43 24.93
N ARG A 226 -18.16 9.44 25.82
CA ARG A 226 -18.83 9.41 27.15
C ARG A 226 -18.18 10.33 28.19
N GLY A 227 -17.11 11.05 27.83
CA GLY A 227 -16.46 12.03 28.69
C GLY A 227 -15.28 11.52 29.51
N ALA A 228 -14.73 10.34 29.19
CA ALA A 228 -13.53 9.83 29.83
C ALA A 228 -12.33 10.78 29.69
N GLU A 229 -11.37 10.64 30.58
CA GLU A 229 -10.16 11.48 30.60
C GLU A 229 -9.18 11.01 29.51
N PRO A 230 -8.78 11.89 28.54
CA PRO A 230 -8.03 11.49 27.35
C PRO A 230 -6.65 10.90 27.62
N VAL A 231 -5.95 11.39 28.63
CA VAL A 231 -4.60 10.91 28.96
C VAL A 231 -4.66 9.48 29.54
N SER A 232 -5.68 9.21 30.34
CA SER A 232 -5.95 7.87 30.85
C SER A 232 -6.28 6.89 29.73
N GLU A 233 -7.06 7.29 28.74
CA GLU A 233 -7.35 6.47 27.57
C GLU A 233 -6.09 6.27 26.68
N ALA A 234 -5.26 7.30 26.52
CA ALA A 234 -3.97 7.16 25.81
C ALA A 234 -3.03 6.15 26.45
N ALA A 235 -3.05 6.06 27.79
CA ALA A 235 -2.22 5.10 28.53
C ALA A 235 -2.67 3.62 28.36
N ARG A 236 -3.93 3.39 27.94
CA ARG A 236 -4.48 2.05 27.66
C ARG A 236 -4.13 1.51 26.29
N LEU A 237 -3.82 2.40 25.34
CA LEU A 237 -3.47 2.02 23.97
C LEU A 237 -1.99 1.61 23.87
N ASP A 238 -1.70 0.61 23.04
CA ASP A 238 -0.32 0.21 22.78
C ASP A 238 0.40 1.29 21.97
N ARG A 239 1.33 1.99 22.61
CA ARG A 239 2.17 3.01 21.97
C ARG A 239 3.01 2.50 20.81
N GLN A 240 3.29 1.18 20.72
CA GLN A 240 4.01 0.58 19.59
C GLN A 240 3.13 0.53 18.34
N ALA A 241 1.82 0.46 18.50
CA ALA A 241 0.84 0.48 17.42
C ALA A 241 0.44 1.90 16.97
N ILE A 242 1.23 2.94 17.31
CA ILE A 242 0.88 4.36 17.04
C ILE A 242 0.53 4.63 15.56
N ASP A 243 1.22 4.01 14.60
CA ASP A 243 0.91 4.23 13.17
C ASP A 243 -0.44 3.64 12.80
N ALA A 244 -0.78 2.44 13.30
CA ALA A 244 -2.08 1.81 13.10
C ALA A 244 -3.20 2.60 13.78
N ILE A 245 -2.98 3.07 15.02
CA ILE A 245 -3.97 3.89 15.76
C ILE A 245 -4.29 5.17 14.99
N LEU A 246 -3.27 5.88 14.51
CA LEU A 246 -3.46 7.07 13.70
C LEU A 246 -4.12 6.75 12.35
N TRP A 247 -3.83 5.58 11.75
CA TRP A 247 -4.45 5.14 10.52
C TRP A 247 -5.96 4.94 10.69
N TYR A 248 -6.39 4.21 11.72
CA TYR A 248 -7.81 4.06 12.05
C TYR A 248 -8.46 5.41 12.37
N GLY A 249 -7.80 6.22 13.19
CA GLY A 249 -8.30 7.54 13.55
C GLY A 249 -8.48 8.48 12.35
N ILE A 250 -7.59 8.43 11.35
CA ILE A 250 -7.73 9.15 10.08
C ILE A 250 -8.95 8.66 9.31
N ALA A 251 -9.11 7.34 9.15
CA ALA A 251 -10.25 6.76 8.44
C ALA A 251 -11.60 7.15 9.09
N TRP A 252 -11.65 7.16 10.42
CA TRP A 252 -12.84 7.55 11.19
C TRP A 252 -13.13 9.04 11.09
N LEU A 253 -12.11 9.89 11.10
CA LEU A 253 -12.30 11.33 10.86
C LEU A 253 -12.81 11.60 9.44
N GLU A 254 -12.33 10.87 8.45
CA GLU A 254 -12.83 11.00 7.07
C GLU A 254 -14.31 10.62 6.98
N ASP A 255 -14.74 9.53 7.64
CA ASP A 255 -16.14 9.14 7.71
C ASP A 255 -16.99 10.19 8.45
N LEU A 256 -16.49 10.71 9.56
CA LEU A 256 -17.16 11.74 10.34
C LEU A 256 -17.32 13.03 9.53
N ILE A 257 -16.31 13.44 8.79
CA ILE A 257 -16.36 14.58 7.88
C ILE A 257 -17.36 14.34 6.75
N ARG A 258 -17.36 13.13 6.13
CA ARG A 258 -18.35 12.77 5.10
C ARG A 258 -19.78 12.88 5.64
N LEU A 259 -20.02 12.33 6.84
CA LEU A 259 -21.33 12.40 7.48
C LEU A 259 -21.73 13.85 7.78
N GLY A 260 -20.80 14.67 8.27
CA GLY A 260 -21.05 16.10 8.56
C GLY A 260 -21.33 16.95 7.32
N LEU A 261 -20.80 16.57 6.15
CA LEU A 261 -21.00 17.29 4.88
C LEU A 261 -22.22 16.78 4.10
N SER A 262 -22.44 15.46 4.08
CA SER A 262 -23.42 14.80 3.19
C SER A 262 -24.64 14.25 3.94
N GLY A 263 -24.66 14.32 5.27
CA GLY A 263 -25.75 13.80 6.08
C GLY A 263 -26.03 12.31 5.80
N GLU A 264 -27.30 11.96 5.61
CA GLU A 264 -27.74 10.57 5.37
C GLU A 264 -27.26 9.99 4.04
N ALA A 265 -26.80 10.82 3.09
CA ALA A 265 -26.24 10.37 1.82
C ALA A 265 -24.76 9.96 1.93
N ALA A 266 -24.14 10.06 3.10
CA ALA A 266 -22.74 9.73 3.30
C ALA A 266 -22.49 8.22 3.14
N VAL A 267 -21.51 7.86 2.31
CA VAL A 267 -21.00 6.48 2.23
C VAL A 267 -19.84 6.35 3.21
N LEU A 268 -20.04 5.56 4.26
CA LEU A 268 -19.07 5.34 5.33
C LEU A 268 -18.21 4.10 5.04
N HIS A 269 -16.92 4.20 5.34
CA HIS A 269 -16.02 3.05 5.29
C HIS A 269 -16.13 2.20 6.57
N ASN A 270 -16.50 2.81 7.70
CA ASN A 270 -16.68 2.13 8.98
C ASN A 270 -18.15 2.28 9.42
N PRO A 271 -19.09 1.53 8.81
CA PRO A 271 -20.53 1.67 9.08
C PRO A 271 -20.93 1.26 10.50
N ASP A 272 -20.18 0.40 11.14
CA ASP A 272 -20.36 -0.03 12.55
C ASP A 272 -20.18 1.13 13.54
N LEU A 273 -19.45 2.19 13.15
CA LEU A 273 -19.22 3.40 13.98
C LEU A 273 -20.24 4.51 13.71
N GLU A 274 -21.20 4.31 12.82
CA GLU A 274 -22.18 5.36 12.49
C GLU A 274 -22.91 5.95 13.70
N PRO A 275 -23.36 5.18 14.72
CA PRO A 275 -23.99 5.75 15.91
C PRO A 275 -23.06 6.70 16.65
N LEU A 276 -21.77 6.39 16.74
CA LEU A 276 -20.74 7.21 17.37
C LEU A 276 -20.50 8.50 16.57
N TYR A 277 -20.41 8.38 15.24
CA TYR A 277 -20.25 9.53 14.36
C TYR A 277 -21.44 10.50 14.43
N ARG A 278 -22.68 9.97 14.45
CA ARG A 278 -23.88 10.80 14.59
C ARG A 278 -23.93 11.58 15.92
N GLN A 279 -23.39 11.02 16.98
CA GLN A 279 -23.25 11.72 18.25
C GLN A 279 -22.17 12.81 18.16
N ALA A 280 -21.02 12.51 17.60
CA ALA A 280 -19.90 13.44 17.47
C ALA A 280 -20.22 14.64 16.56
N VAL A 281 -20.91 14.42 15.44
CA VAL A 281 -21.30 15.49 14.48
C VAL A 281 -22.25 16.52 15.11
N LYS A 282 -23.07 16.13 16.09
CA LYS A 282 -23.97 17.08 16.77
C LYS A 282 -23.23 18.17 17.51
N ASN A 283 -22.04 17.90 18.01
CA ASN A 283 -21.30 18.78 18.92
C ASN A 283 -20.16 19.52 18.19
N GLY A 284 -19.58 18.93 17.11
CA GLY A 284 -18.40 19.50 16.46
C GLY A 284 -18.69 20.18 15.14
N ARG A 285 -17.88 21.17 14.79
CA ARG A 285 -17.91 21.78 13.46
C ARG A 285 -16.99 21.04 12.50
N VAL A 286 -17.44 20.85 11.25
CA VAL A 286 -16.69 20.13 10.21
C VAL A 286 -15.26 20.67 10.02
N GLN A 287 -15.09 22.00 10.15
CA GLN A 287 -13.76 22.64 10.04
C GLN A 287 -12.78 22.18 11.12
N ASP A 288 -13.25 21.89 12.32
CA ASP A 288 -12.40 21.46 13.42
C ASP A 288 -12.00 19.98 13.23
N TRP A 289 -12.88 19.17 12.63
CA TRP A 289 -12.55 17.81 12.23
C TRP A 289 -11.46 17.77 11.12
N PHE A 290 -11.50 18.70 10.16
CA PHE A 290 -10.43 18.84 9.18
C PHE A 290 -9.08 19.19 9.82
N ARG A 291 -9.05 20.11 10.79
CA ARG A 291 -7.80 20.44 11.51
C ARG A 291 -7.22 19.23 12.25
N LEU A 292 -8.09 18.41 12.85
CA LEU A 292 -7.67 17.19 13.53
C LEU A 292 -7.15 16.15 12.56
N LEU A 293 -7.79 16.02 11.40
CA LEU A 293 -7.34 15.15 10.31
C LEU A 293 -5.94 15.55 9.80
N ASP A 294 -5.73 16.85 9.58
CA ASP A 294 -4.42 17.38 9.14
C ASP A 294 -3.33 17.10 10.19
N TYR A 295 -3.67 17.27 11.48
CA TYR A 295 -2.75 16.91 12.56
C TYR A 295 -2.36 15.42 12.52
N ALA A 296 -3.33 14.53 12.41
CA ALA A 296 -3.06 13.08 12.36
C ALA A 296 -2.21 12.68 11.15
N ARG A 297 -2.53 13.22 9.97
CA ARG A 297 -1.76 12.99 8.74
C ARG A 297 -0.32 13.47 8.88
N GLU A 298 -0.11 14.63 9.51
CA GLU A 298 1.25 15.14 9.78
C GLU A 298 2.01 14.24 10.75
N GLN A 299 1.37 13.74 11.83
CA GLN A 299 2.03 12.80 12.74
C GLN A 299 2.44 11.52 12.01
N ARG A 300 1.57 10.93 11.19
CA ARG A 300 1.92 9.75 10.37
C ARG A 300 3.04 10.06 9.38
N ARG A 301 3.04 11.24 8.77
CA ARG A 301 4.14 11.68 7.89
C ARG A 301 5.48 11.72 8.64
N LEU A 302 5.50 12.27 9.86
CA LEU A 302 6.70 12.34 10.69
C LEU A 302 7.22 10.93 11.06
N LEU A 303 6.32 10.01 11.42
CA LEU A 303 6.68 8.61 11.67
C LEU A 303 7.29 7.96 10.42
N ALA A 304 6.69 8.19 9.24
CA ALA A 304 7.15 7.61 7.98
C ALA A 304 8.53 8.12 7.54
N VAL A 305 8.88 9.39 7.82
CA VAL A 305 10.22 9.95 7.50
C VAL A 305 11.27 9.66 8.57
N GLY A 306 10.91 8.94 9.64
CA GLY A 306 11.85 8.56 10.70
C GLY A 306 12.18 9.69 11.68
N ALA A 307 11.33 10.71 11.81
CA ALA A 307 11.51 11.79 12.79
C ALA A 307 11.40 11.32 14.25
N ASN A 308 10.93 10.09 14.46
CA ASN A 308 10.85 9.38 15.73
C ASN A 308 10.24 10.21 16.89
N PRO A 309 9.02 10.81 16.71
CA PRO A 309 8.34 11.52 17.78
C PRO A 309 8.04 10.53 18.93
N ASN A 310 7.97 11.05 20.17
CA ASN A 310 7.57 10.22 21.30
C ASN A 310 6.13 9.70 21.10
N PRO A 311 5.91 8.37 20.96
CA PRO A 311 4.59 7.84 20.64
C PRO A 311 3.52 8.14 21.70
N GLN A 312 3.89 8.12 22.97
CA GLN A 312 2.97 8.43 24.08
C GLN A 312 2.46 9.87 24.00
N LEU A 313 3.35 10.84 23.77
CA LEU A 313 2.96 12.24 23.63
C LEU A 313 2.08 12.49 22.39
N VAL A 314 2.33 11.76 21.30
CA VAL A 314 1.50 11.84 20.09
C VAL A 314 0.08 11.33 20.39
N LEU A 315 -0.05 10.18 21.07
CA LEU A 315 -1.34 9.62 21.47
C LEU A 315 -2.09 10.54 22.41
N GLU A 316 -1.46 11.03 23.46
CA GLU A 316 -2.08 11.96 24.40
C GLU A 316 -2.56 13.23 23.70
N ALA A 317 -1.71 13.87 22.91
CA ALA A 317 -2.08 15.06 22.15
C ALA A 317 -3.18 14.80 21.13
N TRP A 318 -3.24 13.62 20.55
CA TRP A 318 -4.29 13.19 19.63
C TRP A 318 -5.63 13.04 20.36
N LEU A 319 -5.68 12.26 21.44
CA LEU A 319 -6.91 11.99 22.17
C LEU A 319 -7.44 13.25 22.91
N VAL A 320 -6.55 14.12 23.41
CA VAL A 320 -6.95 15.42 24.00
C VAL A 320 -7.65 16.28 22.95
N ARG A 321 -7.16 16.35 21.71
CA ARG A 321 -7.80 17.10 20.64
C ARG A 321 -9.16 16.51 20.26
N TRP A 322 -9.27 15.18 20.18
CA TRP A 322 -10.55 14.50 19.99
C TRP A 322 -11.55 14.86 21.07
N ALA A 323 -11.18 14.69 22.34
CA ALA A 323 -12.05 14.98 23.46
C ALA A 323 -12.52 16.45 23.49
N ALA A 324 -11.64 17.39 23.12
CA ALA A 324 -12.01 18.81 23.01
C ALA A 324 -13.12 19.06 21.98
N LEU A 325 -13.08 18.35 20.84
CA LEU A 325 -14.10 18.48 19.78
C LEU A 325 -15.41 17.78 20.12
N LEU A 326 -15.36 16.71 20.93
CA LEU A 326 -16.57 15.99 21.37
C LEU A 326 -17.34 16.73 22.47
N ARG A 327 -16.68 17.63 23.20
CA ARG A 327 -17.25 18.38 24.32
C ARG A 327 -17.70 19.83 23.94
N SER A 328 -17.34 20.30 22.75
CA SER A 328 -17.70 21.61 22.22
C SER A 328 -19.11 21.64 21.65
#